data_74248768989f7da986ff95a4266ced0d
#
_entry.id   74248768989f7da986ff95a4266ced0d
#
_cell.length_a   1.000
_cell.length_b   1.000
_cell.length_c   1.000
_cell.angle_alpha   90.00
_cell.angle_beta   90.00
_cell.angle_gamma   90.00
#
_symmetry.space_group_name_H-M   'P 1'
#
loop_
_entity.id
_entity.type
_entity.pdbx_description
1 polymer ?
#
loop_
_entity_poly.entity_id
_entity_poly.type
_entity_poly.pdbx_seq_one_letter_code
_entity_poly.pdbx_strand_id
1 'polypeptide(L)'
;MLGTGYWDLPGIGSEPALLGGWFAAPSAEGRREFENQYSSIFGARAPRLATLAYDATALAAVFAQTDKKASKETLRHAYTESVLVARQGFKGLDGVFRFTSMGFVERSLSIFQVGERDNKVISPAPQTFESNLK
;
A
#
# COMPACT_ATOMS: atom_id res chain seq x y z
N MET A 1 0.98 16.52 -17.69
CA MET A 1 2.18 16.42 -16.82
C MET A 1 2.07 15.12 -16.03
N LEU A 2 3.19 14.45 -15.69
CA LEU A 2 3.20 13.23 -14.88
C LEU A 2 3.96 13.52 -13.58
N GLY A 3 3.39 13.11 -12.44
CA GLY A 3 3.97 13.28 -11.12
C GLY A 3 4.22 11.95 -10.41
N THR A 4 4.89 12.02 -9.28
CA THR A 4 5.14 10.90 -8.38
C THR A 4 4.08 10.84 -7.28
N GLY A 5 4.10 9.78 -6.45
CA GLY A 5 3.26 9.66 -5.26
C GLY A 5 3.41 10.81 -4.24
N TYR A 6 4.42 11.66 -4.38
CA TYR A 6 4.53 12.91 -3.60
C TYR A 6 3.41 13.91 -3.88
N TRP A 7 2.70 13.78 -5.01
CA TRP A 7 1.53 14.60 -5.30
C TRP A 7 0.28 14.17 -4.53
N ASP A 8 0.35 13.06 -3.80
CA ASP A 8 -0.71 12.62 -2.89
C ASP A 8 -0.66 13.42 -1.55
N LEU A 9 -0.63 14.75 -1.66
CA LEU A 9 -0.60 15.68 -0.54
C LEU A 9 -1.83 16.57 -0.55
N PRO A 10 -2.38 16.92 0.63
CA PRO A 10 -3.45 17.91 0.72
C PRO A 10 -2.99 19.24 0.13
N GLY A 11 -3.86 19.87 -0.65
CA GLY A 11 -3.60 21.19 -1.20
C GLY A 11 -2.75 21.21 -2.47
N ILE A 12 -2.37 20.07 -3.04
CA ILE A 12 -1.60 20.03 -4.30
C ILE A 12 -2.32 20.77 -5.44
N GLY A 13 -3.65 20.79 -5.43
CA GLY A 13 -4.47 21.51 -6.41
C GLY A 13 -4.42 23.04 -6.31
N SER A 14 -3.80 23.61 -5.26
CA SER A 14 -3.54 25.04 -5.17
C SER A 14 -2.42 25.54 -6.11
N GLU A 15 -1.66 24.60 -6.69
CA GLU A 15 -0.62 24.90 -7.67
C GLU A 15 -1.20 24.81 -9.10
N PRO A 16 -1.51 25.97 -9.77
CA PRO A 16 -2.20 25.96 -11.06
C PRO A 16 -1.46 25.16 -12.15
N ALA A 17 -0.12 25.13 -12.07
CA ALA A 17 0.74 24.41 -13.02
C ALA A 17 0.57 22.89 -12.94
N LEU A 18 0.03 22.36 -11.84
CA LEU A 18 -0.15 20.93 -11.61
C LEU A 18 -1.56 20.44 -11.95
N LEU A 19 -2.53 21.35 -12.13
CA LEU A 19 -3.91 21.00 -12.43
C LEU A 19 -4.00 20.13 -13.70
N GLY A 20 -4.79 19.07 -13.63
CA GLY A 20 -4.92 18.11 -14.71
C GLY A 20 -3.74 17.14 -14.87
N GLY A 21 -2.67 17.31 -14.11
CA GLY A 21 -1.54 16.39 -14.07
C GLY A 21 -1.93 15.05 -13.47
N TRP A 22 -1.25 13.98 -13.88
CA TRP A 22 -1.51 12.62 -13.42
C TRP A 22 -0.39 12.10 -12.54
N PHE A 23 -0.74 11.32 -11.54
CA PHE A 23 0.22 10.65 -10.67
C PHE A 23 -0.30 9.30 -10.18
N ALA A 24 0.62 8.42 -9.81
CA ALA A 24 0.30 7.12 -9.24
C ALA A 24 0.46 7.17 -7.71
N ALA A 25 -0.56 6.72 -6.99
CA ALA A 25 -0.53 6.60 -5.53
C ALA A 25 -1.41 5.44 -5.06
N PRO A 26 -1.20 4.94 -3.83
CA PRO A 26 -2.10 3.96 -3.22
C PRO A 26 -3.53 4.50 -3.09
N SER A 27 -4.52 3.60 -3.16
CA SER A 27 -5.91 3.96 -2.89
C SER A 27 -6.07 4.58 -1.50
N ALA A 28 -6.92 5.60 -1.38
CA ALA A 28 -7.18 6.26 -0.10
C ALA A 28 -8.14 5.46 0.81
N GLU A 29 -8.74 4.37 0.33
CA GLU A 29 -9.83 3.69 1.02
C GLU A 29 -9.39 3.06 2.36
N GLY A 30 -8.39 2.17 2.35
CA GLY A 30 -7.87 1.57 3.59
C GLY A 30 -7.14 2.56 4.49
N ARG A 31 -6.49 3.56 3.89
CA ARG A 31 -5.72 4.58 4.62
C ARG A 31 -6.59 5.46 5.52
N ARG A 32 -7.79 5.85 5.09
CA ARG A 32 -8.66 6.73 5.89
C ARG A 32 -9.04 6.15 7.24
N GLU A 33 -9.37 4.88 7.30
CA GLU A 33 -9.69 4.20 8.55
C GLU A 33 -8.46 4.17 9.48
N PHE A 34 -7.31 3.82 8.96
CA PHE A 34 -6.05 3.83 9.69
C PHE A 34 -5.70 5.24 10.22
N GLU A 35 -5.82 6.28 9.41
CA GLU A 35 -5.55 7.68 9.80
C GLU A 35 -6.48 8.13 10.94
N ASN A 36 -7.76 7.75 10.89
CA ASN A 36 -8.74 8.05 11.95
C ASN A 36 -8.38 7.34 13.26
N GLN A 37 -8.04 6.08 13.21
CA GLN A 37 -7.61 5.31 14.39
C GLN A 37 -6.31 5.86 14.97
N TYR A 38 -5.33 6.12 14.12
CA TYR A 38 -4.05 6.71 14.55
C TYR A 38 -4.26 8.06 15.23
N SER A 39 -5.04 8.93 14.62
CA SER A 39 -5.33 10.26 15.17
C SER A 39 -6.07 10.19 16.51
N SER A 40 -6.99 9.23 16.68
CA SER A 40 -7.70 9.04 17.94
C SER A 40 -6.80 8.57 19.10
N ILE A 41 -5.76 7.79 18.78
CA ILE A 41 -4.81 7.25 19.77
C ILE A 41 -3.70 8.24 20.09
N PHE A 42 -3.14 8.87 19.09
CA PHE A 42 -1.92 9.68 19.23
C PHE A 42 -2.16 11.19 19.18
N GLY A 43 -3.41 11.64 18.93
CA GLY A 43 -3.74 13.06 18.84
C GLY A 43 -3.07 13.80 17.68
N ALA A 44 -2.50 13.07 16.72
CA ALA A 44 -1.76 13.63 15.58
C ALA A 44 -2.07 12.87 14.30
N ARG A 45 -1.84 13.51 13.15
CA ARG A 45 -1.98 12.85 11.86
C ARG A 45 -0.87 11.81 11.65
N ALA A 46 -1.24 10.65 11.12
CA ALA A 46 -0.27 9.62 10.78
C ALA A 46 0.72 10.11 9.71
N PRO A 47 2.03 9.86 9.88
CA PRO A 47 3.01 10.07 8.80
C PRO A 47 2.63 9.25 7.57
N ARG A 48 2.92 9.77 6.36
CA ARG A 48 2.54 9.08 5.11
C ARG A 48 3.07 7.65 5.00
N LEU A 49 4.24 7.38 5.56
CA LEU A 49 4.86 6.05 5.53
C LEU A 49 4.39 5.11 6.66
N ALA A 50 3.55 5.57 7.57
CA ALA A 50 3.08 4.75 8.69
C ALA A 50 2.26 3.53 8.23
N THR A 51 1.53 3.64 7.12
CA THR A 51 0.80 2.52 6.51
C THR A 51 1.72 1.40 6.06
N LEU A 52 2.91 1.72 5.54
CA LEU A 52 3.90 0.72 5.14
C LEU A 52 4.45 -0.05 6.33
N ALA A 53 4.74 0.65 7.44
CA ALA A 53 5.17 0.03 8.67
C ALA A 53 4.08 -0.86 9.29
N TYR A 54 2.83 -0.41 9.22
CA TYR A 54 1.67 -1.22 9.63
C TYR A 54 1.55 -2.49 8.80
N ASP A 55 1.57 -2.39 7.46
CA ASP A 55 1.48 -3.54 6.55
C ASP A 55 2.60 -4.55 6.80
N ALA A 56 3.84 -4.07 6.98
CA ALA A 56 4.98 -4.93 7.27
C ALA A 56 4.83 -5.68 8.61
N THR A 57 4.34 -4.97 9.64
CA THR A 57 4.10 -5.57 10.97
C THR A 57 2.95 -6.56 10.92
N ALA A 58 1.86 -6.24 10.23
CA ALA A 58 0.71 -7.12 10.04
C ALA A 58 1.11 -8.40 9.31
N LEU A 59 1.92 -8.27 8.24
CA LEU A 59 2.43 -9.42 7.50
C LEU A 59 3.30 -10.32 8.38
N ALA A 60 4.22 -9.73 9.16
CA ALA A 60 5.05 -10.48 10.10
C ALA A 60 4.21 -11.20 11.18
N ALA A 61 3.16 -10.54 11.68
CA ALA A 61 2.23 -11.14 12.65
C ALA A 61 1.44 -12.31 12.06
N VAL A 62 0.98 -12.21 10.80
CA VAL A 62 0.30 -13.31 10.10
C VAL A 62 1.21 -14.52 10.00
N PHE A 63 2.46 -14.33 9.60
CA PHE A 63 3.42 -15.44 9.54
C PHE A 63 3.73 -16.05 10.91
N ALA A 64 3.83 -15.22 11.95
CA ALA A 64 4.04 -15.70 13.31
C ALA A 64 2.84 -16.48 13.88
N GLN A 65 1.61 -16.17 13.43
CA GLN A 65 0.39 -16.84 13.90
C GLN A 65 0.15 -18.18 13.20
N THR A 66 0.68 -18.37 12.02
CA THR A 66 0.42 -19.57 11.21
C THR A 66 0.85 -20.85 11.94
N ASP A 67 1.59 -20.72 13.04
CA ASP A 67 2.13 -21.88 13.72
C ASP A 67 2.32 -21.74 15.25
N LYS A 68 1.23 -21.52 15.98
CA LYS A 68 1.27 -21.59 17.48
C LYS A 68 1.70 -22.95 18.02
N LYS A 69 1.79 -24.01 17.19
CA LYS A 69 2.26 -25.35 17.52
C LYS A 69 3.56 -25.74 16.82
N ALA A 70 4.13 -24.82 16.05
CA ALA A 70 5.31 -25.12 15.25
C ALA A 70 6.60 -25.11 16.07
N SER A 71 7.48 -26.02 15.76
CA SER A 71 8.87 -25.98 16.26
C SER A 71 9.59 -24.75 15.74
N LYS A 72 10.71 -24.34 16.40
CA LYS A 72 11.57 -23.24 15.90
C LYS A 72 11.98 -23.43 14.43
N GLU A 73 12.09 -24.67 13.98
CA GLU A 73 12.41 -25.05 12.59
C GLU A 73 11.28 -24.65 11.64
N THR A 74 10.04 -24.93 11.98
CA THR A 74 8.84 -24.59 11.17
C THR A 74 8.64 -23.09 11.10
N LEU A 75 8.92 -22.35 12.18
CA LEU A 75 8.87 -20.86 12.17
C LEU A 75 9.91 -20.28 11.19
N ARG A 76 11.11 -20.88 11.10
CA ARG A 76 12.09 -20.47 10.09
C ARG A 76 11.59 -20.68 8.67
N HIS A 77 10.82 -21.74 8.42
CA HIS A 77 10.23 -22.00 7.10
C HIS A 77 9.06 -21.04 6.78
N ALA A 78 8.31 -20.56 7.75
CA ALA A 78 7.24 -19.59 7.54
C ALA A 78 7.75 -18.24 7.00
N TYR A 79 9.00 -17.88 7.31
CA TYR A 79 9.68 -16.68 6.80
C TYR A 79 10.59 -16.96 5.61
N THR A 80 10.35 -18.06 4.87
CA THR A 80 11.16 -18.36 3.69
C THR A 80 10.82 -17.43 2.53
N GLU A 81 11.79 -17.23 1.66
CA GLU A 81 11.62 -16.45 0.43
C GLU A 81 10.42 -16.93 -0.39
N SER A 82 10.18 -18.23 -0.48
CA SER A 82 9.08 -18.82 -1.24
C SER A 82 7.69 -18.38 -0.76
N VAL A 83 7.52 -18.10 0.53
CA VAL A 83 6.27 -17.60 1.08
C VAL A 83 6.12 -16.09 0.83
N LEU A 84 7.22 -15.34 0.94
CA LEU A 84 7.22 -13.90 0.69
C LEU A 84 6.96 -13.55 -0.77
N VAL A 85 7.46 -14.36 -1.71
CA VAL A 85 7.26 -14.16 -3.17
C VAL A 85 5.96 -14.78 -3.70
N ALA A 86 4.96 -14.98 -2.85
CA ALA A 86 3.67 -15.53 -3.24
C ALA A 86 3.06 -14.74 -4.43
N ARG A 87 2.68 -15.45 -5.50
CA ARG A 87 2.22 -14.83 -6.76
C ARG A 87 0.98 -13.94 -6.59
N GLN A 88 0.05 -14.34 -5.71
CA GLN A 88 -1.15 -13.57 -5.38
C GLN A 88 -0.86 -12.31 -4.55
N GLY A 89 0.31 -12.24 -3.90
CA GLY A 89 0.66 -11.14 -3.02
C GLY A 89 -0.12 -11.12 -1.72
N PHE A 90 -0.07 -9.97 -1.05
CA PHE A 90 -0.68 -9.70 0.24
C PHE A 90 -1.57 -8.46 0.15
N LYS A 91 -2.69 -8.46 0.86
CA LYS A 91 -3.57 -7.30 0.94
C LYS A 91 -3.16 -6.42 2.12
N GLY A 92 -2.71 -5.21 1.83
CA GLY A 92 -2.37 -4.19 2.82
C GLY A 92 -3.31 -3.00 2.82
N LEU A 93 -3.05 -2.02 3.70
CA LEU A 93 -3.79 -0.76 3.79
C LEU A 93 -3.66 0.08 2.51
N ASP A 94 -2.48 0.07 1.93
CA ASP A 94 -2.15 0.79 0.69
C ASP A 94 -2.41 -0.05 -0.58
N GLY A 95 -3.24 -1.09 -0.50
CA GLY A 95 -3.57 -1.97 -1.62
C GLY A 95 -2.79 -3.28 -1.62
N VAL A 96 -2.92 -4.03 -2.69
CA VAL A 96 -2.22 -5.32 -2.83
C VAL A 96 -0.75 -5.09 -3.14
N PHE A 97 0.11 -5.85 -2.49
CA PHE A 97 1.56 -5.84 -2.73
C PHE A 97 2.14 -7.25 -2.72
N ARG A 98 3.27 -7.45 -3.38
CA ARG A 98 4.05 -8.70 -3.34
C ARG A 98 5.53 -8.41 -3.43
N PHE A 99 6.33 -9.38 -3.01
CA PHE A 99 7.78 -9.35 -3.20
C PHE A 99 8.16 -10.14 -4.45
N THR A 100 9.18 -9.67 -5.13
CA THR A 100 9.84 -10.40 -6.22
C THR A 100 11.01 -11.21 -5.67
N SER A 101 11.47 -12.22 -6.42
CA SER A 101 12.67 -12.99 -6.08
C SER A 101 13.95 -12.15 -6.00
N MET A 102 13.95 -10.96 -6.59
CA MET A 102 15.06 -10.00 -6.49
C MET A 102 14.96 -9.08 -5.25
N GLY A 103 13.95 -9.28 -4.38
CA GLY A 103 13.75 -8.49 -3.16
C GLY A 103 13.04 -7.14 -3.39
N PHE A 104 12.57 -6.83 -4.59
CA PHE A 104 11.76 -5.63 -4.84
C PHE A 104 10.31 -5.85 -4.44
N VAL A 105 9.64 -4.76 -4.06
CA VAL A 105 8.20 -4.76 -3.79
C VAL A 105 7.46 -4.23 -5.02
N GLU A 106 6.52 -5.02 -5.51
CA GLU A 106 5.50 -4.58 -6.45
C GLU A 106 4.23 -4.22 -5.68
N ARG A 107 3.61 -3.09 -6.00
CA ARG A 107 2.41 -2.60 -5.32
C ARG A 107 1.38 -2.13 -6.33
N SER A 108 0.11 -2.45 -6.09
CA SER A 108 -0.98 -1.90 -6.89
C SER A 108 -1.19 -0.42 -6.56
N LEU A 109 -1.33 0.40 -7.60
CA LEU A 109 -1.52 1.84 -7.47
C LEU A 109 -2.72 2.28 -8.31
N SER A 110 -3.47 3.25 -7.80
CA SER A 110 -4.44 4.01 -8.58
C SER A 110 -3.75 5.12 -9.33
N ILE A 111 -4.32 5.51 -10.47
CA ILE A 111 -3.91 6.72 -11.17
C ILE A 111 -4.89 7.83 -10.82
N PHE A 112 -4.35 8.93 -10.37
CA PHE A 112 -5.10 10.13 -10.03
C PHE A 112 -4.81 11.26 -11.00
N GLN A 113 -5.79 12.16 -11.13
CA GLN A 113 -5.64 13.45 -11.77
C GLN A 113 -5.77 14.55 -10.71
N VAL A 114 -4.84 15.50 -10.73
CA VAL A 114 -4.86 16.66 -9.82
C VAL A 114 -6.07 17.54 -10.15
N GLY A 115 -6.94 17.73 -9.17
CA GLY A 115 -8.07 18.65 -9.21
C GLY A 115 -7.85 19.84 -8.29
N GLU A 116 -8.65 20.90 -8.43
CA GLU A 116 -8.54 22.14 -7.64
C GLU A 116 -8.72 21.90 -6.13
N ARG A 117 -9.65 21.05 -5.75
CA ARG A 117 -9.96 20.72 -4.35
C ARG A 117 -9.53 19.30 -3.99
N ASP A 118 -9.97 18.35 -4.81
CA ASP A 118 -9.75 16.93 -4.60
C ASP A 118 -9.19 16.27 -5.86
N ASN A 119 -8.29 15.32 -5.66
CA ASN A 119 -7.75 14.52 -6.74
C ASN A 119 -8.80 13.50 -7.20
N LYS A 120 -8.95 13.35 -8.52
CA LYS A 120 -9.88 12.42 -9.13
C LYS A 120 -9.18 11.11 -9.48
N VAL A 121 -9.74 9.98 -9.05
CA VAL A 121 -9.29 8.67 -9.53
C VAL A 121 -9.70 8.51 -10.98
N ILE A 122 -8.75 8.30 -11.89
CA ILE A 122 -8.99 8.04 -13.32
C ILE A 122 -8.76 6.59 -13.69
N SER A 123 -7.98 5.84 -12.89
CA SER A 123 -7.85 4.39 -12.98
C SER A 123 -7.70 3.82 -11.57
N PRO A 124 -8.62 2.96 -11.11
CA PRO A 124 -8.51 2.36 -9.79
C PRO A 124 -7.36 1.35 -9.73
N ALA A 125 -6.81 1.16 -8.53
CA ALA A 125 -5.79 0.16 -8.28
C ALA A 125 -6.31 -1.25 -8.54
N PRO A 126 -5.55 -2.12 -9.22
CA PRO A 126 -5.85 -3.53 -9.31
C PRO A 126 -6.01 -4.15 -7.93
N GLN A 127 -6.99 -5.03 -7.76
CA GLN A 127 -7.27 -5.70 -6.49
C GLN A 127 -6.51 -7.03 -6.35
N THR A 128 -5.89 -7.50 -7.43
CA THR A 128 -5.09 -8.73 -7.48
C THR A 128 -3.93 -8.57 -8.46
N PHE A 129 -2.88 -9.35 -8.28
CA PHE A 129 -1.78 -9.49 -9.25
C PHE A 129 -2.03 -10.59 -10.29
N GLU A 130 -3.13 -11.30 -10.20
CA GLU A 130 -3.53 -12.22 -11.26
C GLU A 130 -3.86 -11.41 -12.49
N SER A 131 -2.91 -11.37 -13.41
CA SER A 131 -3.10 -10.71 -14.69
C SER A 131 -4.18 -11.43 -15.48
N ASN A 132 -5.22 -10.71 -15.81
CA ASN A 132 -6.04 -11.01 -16.99
C ASN A 132 -5.18 -10.79 -18.26
N LEU A 133 -4.08 -11.53 -18.39
CA LEU A 133 -3.43 -11.72 -19.67
C LEU A 133 -4.30 -12.71 -20.46
N LYS A 134 -5.32 -12.15 -21.13
CA LYS A 134 -5.92 -12.79 -22.29
C LYS A 134 -5.12 -12.44 -23.50
#